data_3be6d71fff523f91d9b544495728c348
#
_entry.id   3be6d71fff523f91d9b544495728c348
#
_cell.length_a   1.000
_cell.length_b   1.000
_cell.length_c   1.000
_cell.angle_alpha   90.00
_cell.angle_beta   90.00
_cell.angle_gamma   90.00
#
_symmetry.space_group_name_H-M   'P 1'
#
loop_
_entity.id
_entity.type
_entity.pdbx_description
1 polymer ?
#
loop_
_entity_poly.entity_id
_entity_poly.type
_entity_poly.pdbx_seq_one_letter_code
_entity_poly.pdbx_strand_id
1 'polypeptide(L)'
;MSTISLAPLCEVEMIGGQANEAITIGTSASFSLISTLDIEVLDKGLPVDGATIIVDGQTVQTDVLGSATAQTTARTVDAQGDVQEGTKTVTMQIGSFTEFFAWNVQQSTSHTFMASTVPSGTISSWLILEETWSPYRLEGDLTVASNTRMTVNDGVELRIASNAIIDVQGIFEAGTATISSTGFGARWGGLMLDGIVGSRVDLSGTLLAEGSPLITMAGRGDVTAQGAQFARSAGADPLISIYASAQSCLLYTSDAADD
;
A
#
# COMPACT_ATOMS: atom_id res chain seq x y z
N MET A 1 31.26 7.23 29.33
CA MET A 1 29.96 7.91 29.33
C MET A 1 30.25 9.39 29.13
N SER A 2 29.84 9.96 28.03
CA SER A 2 29.94 11.41 27.79
C SER A 2 28.73 12.05 28.41
N THR A 3 28.87 13.20 29.05
CA THR A 3 27.79 13.97 29.63
C THR A 3 27.74 15.32 28.96
N ILE A 4 26.57 15.69 28.41
CA ILE A 4 26.33 17.04 27.89
C ILE A 4 25.75 17.86 29.05
N SER A 5 26.40 18.99 29.38
CA SER A 5 25.93 19.92 30.42
C SER A 5 25.61 21.26 29.79
N LEU A 6 24.36 21.70 29.88
CA LEU A 6 23.89 22.96 29.35
C LEU A 6 23.75 24.02 30.46
N ALA A 7 24.21 25.23 30.16
CA ALA A 7 24.02 26.35 31.04
C ALA A 7 22.54 26.80 31.11
N PRO A 8 22.13 27.56 32.15
CA PRO A 8 20.78 28.12 32.20
C PRO A 8 20.47 29.00 30.97
N LEU A 9 19.23 28.97 30.49
CA LEU A 9 18.73 29.71 29.32
C LEU A 9 19.35 29.28 27.98
N CYS A 10 19.94 28.12 27.91
CA CYS A 10 20.49 27.55 26.67
C CYS A 10 19.49 26.62 26.01
N GLU A 11 19.21 26.84 24.75
CA GLU A 11 18.46 25.91 23.91
C GLU A 11 19.47 25.28 22.94
N VAL A 12 19.47 23.96 22.87
CA VAL A 12 20.36 23.20 21.97
C VAL A 12 19.54 22.19 21.21
N GLU A 13 19.64 22.27 19.91
CA GLU A 13 19.08 21.28 19.00
C GLU A 13 20.22 20.49 18.35
N MET A 14 20.10 19.18 18.34
CA MET A 14 21.07 18.28 17.68
C MET A 14 20.33 17.47 16.62
N ILE A 15 20.79 17.58 15.38
CA ILE A 15 20.24 16.84 14.24
C ILE A 15 21.13 15.64 13.94
N GLY A 16 20.54 14.46 13.97
CA GLY A 16 21.29 13.19 13.84
C GLY A 16 22.09 12.85 15.10
N GLY A 17 22.32 11.59 15.34
CA GLY A 17 23.04 11.10 16.51
C GLY A 17 22.25 10.06 17.29
N GLN A 18 22.80 9.56 18.38
CA GLN A 18 22.14 8.59 19.24
C GLN A 18 21.78 9.22 20.59
N ALA A 19 20.58 8.96 21.06
CA ALA A 19 20.01 9.53 22.27
C ALA A 19 20.47 8.88 23.59
N ASN A 20 21.55 8.08 23.58
CA ASN A 20 21.90 7.18 24.69
C ASN A 20 22.76 7.84 25.78
N GLU A 21 23.08 9.12 25.67
CA GLU A 21 23.92 9.81 26.66
C GLU A 21 23.12 10.51 27.74
N ALA A 22 23.66 10.55 28.93
CA ALA A 22 23.08 11.31 30.03
C ALA A 22 23.24 12.82 29.76
N ILE A 23 22.12 13.55 29.73
CA ILE A 23 22.09 14.99 29.52
C ILE A 23 21.70 15.66 30.82
N THR A 24 22.54 16.62 31.31
CA THR A 24 22.24 17.43 32.47
C THR A 24 22.01 18.86 32.00
N ILE A 25 20.83 19.40 32.28
CA ILE A 25 20.45 20.76 31.90
C ILE A 25 20.31 21.66 33.13
N GLY A 26 20.62 22.94 32.96
CA GLY A 26 20.32 23.97 33.95
C GLY A 26 18.84 24.33 33.99
N THR A 27 18.43 25.04 35.00
CA THR A 27 17.06 25.60 35.08
C THR A 27 16.80 26.52 33.90
N SER A 28 15.70 26.31 33.18
CA SER A 28 15.30 27.04 31.97
C SER A 28 16.15 26.73 30.71
N ALA A 29 16.94 25.69 30.70
CA ALA A 29 17.57 25.16 29.48
C ALA A 29 16.69 24.05 28.87
N SER A 30 16.81 23.84 27.58
CA SER A 30 16.23 22.68 26.89
C SER A 30 17.21 22.06 25.91
N PHE A 31 17.07 20.78 25.69
CA PHE A 31 17.81 20.03 24.68
C PHE A 31 16.82 19.19 23.88
N SER A 32 16.91 19.29 22.57
CA SER A 32 16.13 18.46 21.64
C SER A 32 17.04 17.69 20.72
N LEU A 33 16.83 16.38 20.63
CA LEU A 33 17.46 15.51 19.64
C LEU A 33 16.46 15.31 18.49
N ILE A 34 16.84 15.72 17.29
CA ILE A 34 16.06 15.57 16.07
C ILE A 34 16.61 14.35 15.29
N SER A 35 15.73 13.45 14.96
CA SER A 35 16.03 12.37 14.02
C SER A 35 15.54 12.72 12.62
N THR A 36 16.26 12.21 11.63
CA THR A 36 15.97 12.37 10.21
C THR A 36 15.60 11.04 9.58
N LEU A 37 14.65 11.08 8.66
CA LEU A 37 14.27 9.98 7.79
C LEU A 37 14.43 10.42 6.34
N ASP A 38 15.35 9.82 5.62
CA ASP A 38 15.49 10.01 4.19
C ASP A 38 14.57 9.02 3.48
N ILE A 39 13.74 9.54 2.60
CA ILE A 39 12.67 8.80 1.92
C ILE A 39 12.91 8.85 0.43
N GLU A 40 12.74 7.70 -0.21
CA GLU A 40 12.71 7.56 -1.65
C GLU A 40 11.37 6.93 -2.05
N VAL A 41 10.72 7.44 -3.11
CA VAL A 41 9.48 6.89 -3.65
C VAL A 41 9.69 6.54 -5.12
N LEU A 42 9.41 5.28 -5.47
CA LEU A 42 9.69 4.73 -6.80
C LEU A 42 8.43 4.10 -7.43
N ASP A 43 8.24 4.34 -8.73
CA ASP A 43 7.31 3.61 -9.60
C ASP A 43 8.13 2.75 -10.58
N LYS A 44 8.18 1.44 -10.36
CA LYS A 44 8.98 0.48 -11.15
C LYS A 44 10.44 0.92 -11.30
N GLY A 45 11.04 1.39 -10.19
CA GLY A 45 12.43 1.85 -10.16
C GLY A 45 12.64 3.27 -10.71
N LEU A 46 11.61 3.97 -11.11
CA LEU A 46 11.68 5.37 -11.52
C LEU A 46 11.23 6.30 -10.39
N PRO A 47 11.90 7.44 -10.18
CA PRO A 47 11.54 8.37 -9.11
C PRO A 47 10.13 8.95 -9.31
N VAL A 48 9.41 9.12 -8.20
CA VAL A 48 8.07 9.73 -8.18
C VAL A 48 8.14 11.11 -7.55
N ASP A 49 7.89 12.14 -8.35
CA ASP A 49 7.78 13.53 -7.90
C ASP A 49 6.41 13.80 -7.27
N GLY A 50 6.38 14.62 -6.22
CA GLY A 50 5.16 15.09 -5.58
C GLY A 50 4.41 14.05 -4.73
N ALA A 51 5.00 12.89 -4.41
CA ALA A 51 4.45 12.00 -3.41
C ALA A 51 4.42 12.70 -2.04
N THR A 52 3.30 12.61 -1.35
CA THR A 52 3.10 13.27 -0.05
C THR A 52 3.52 12.34 1.08
N ILE A 53 4.43 12.80 1.92
CA ILE A 53 4.92 12.10 3.11
C ILE A 53 4.40 12.82 4.34
N ILE A 54 3.77 12.10 5.24
CA ILE A 54 3.22 12.64 6.49
C ILE A 54 3.89 11.94 7.67
N VAL A 55 4.51 12.72 8.55
CA VAL A 55 5.14 12.24 9.79
C VAL A 55 4.79 13.22 10.91
N ASP A 56 4.22 12.72 12.00
CA ASP A 56 3.92 13.50 13.21
C ASP A 56 3.15 14.82 12.92
N GLY A 57 2.21 14.75 11.94
CA GLY A 57 1.41 15.90 11.50
C GLY A 57 2.14 16.87 10.56
N GLN A 58 3.43 16.67 10.32
CA GLN A 58 4.18 17.41 9.30
C GLN A 58 4.03 16.73 7.93
N THR A 59 4.01 17.56 6.89
CA THR A 59 3.87 17.09 5.51
C THR A 59 5.06 17.60 4.69
N VAL A 60 5.73 16.68 4.00
CA VAL A 60 6.75 16.97 2.99
C VAL A 60 6.39 16.28 1.68
N GLN A 61 6.92 16.75 0.57
CA GLN A 61 6.71 16.13 -0.75
C GLN A 61 8.05 15.69 -1.32
N THR A 62 8.03 14.59 -2.09
CA THR A 62 9.19 14.17 -2.85
C THR A 62 9.48 15.15 -3.98
N ASP A 63 10.75 15.31 -4.26
CA ASP A 63 11.26 16.11 -5.39
C ASP A 63 11.29 15.30 -6.70
N VAL A 64 11.83 15.90 -7.76
CA VAL A 64 11.98 15.29 -9.08
C VAL A 64 12.89 14.04 -9.10
N LEU A 65 13.65 13.82 -8.03
CA LEU A 65 14.46 12.62 -7.83
C LEU A 65 13.71 11.57 -6.98
N GLY A 66 12.45 11.81 -6.66
CA GLY A 66 11.65 10.93 -5.83
C GLY A 66 12.03 10.98 -4.35
N SER A 67 12.79 11.99 -3.93
CA SER A 67 13.40 12.06 -2.60
C SER A 67 12.73 13.10 -1.71
N ALA A 68 12.61 12.77 -0.42
CA ALA A 68 12.17 13.70 0.62
C ALA A 68 12.93 13.39 1.93
N THR A 69 13.10 14.41 2.77
CA THR A 69 13.64 14.23 4.12
C THR A 69 12.60 14.72 5.13
N ALA A 70 12.22 13.85 6.06
CA ALA A 70 11.36 14.17 7.18
C ALA A 70 12.17 14.25 8.48
N GLN A 71 11.75 15.10 9.39
CA GLN A 71 12.39 15.27 10.69
C GLN A 71 11.34 15.21 11.81
N THR A 72 11.73 14.64 12.94
CA THR A 72 10.89 14.66 14.16
C THR A 72 11.77 14.64 15.40
N THR A 73 11.23 15.12 16.52
CA THR A 73 11.92 15.07 17.82
C THR A 73 11.98 13.63 18.30
N ALA A 74 13.19 13.14 18.58
CA ALA A 74 13.43 11.82 19.16
C ALA A 74 13.53 11.86 20.69
N ARG A 75 14.01 12.98 21.25
CA ARG A 75 14.17 13.16 22.68
C ARG A 75 14.13 14.64 23.05
N THR A 76 13.46 14.95 24.12
CA THR A 76 13.48 16.28 24.75
C THR A 76 13.92 16.16 26.20
N VAL A 77 14.86 16.98 26.64
CA VAL A 77 15.25 17.12 28.04
C VAL A 77 15.08 18.57 28.45
N ASP A 78 14.25 18.83 29.42
CA ASP A 78 13.93 20.15 29.93
C ASP A 78 13.72 20.13 31.46
N ALA A 79 13.26 21.23 32.03
CA ALA A 79 12.98 21.34 33.44
C ALA A 79 11.81 20.42 33.91
N GLN A 80 10.99 19.95 32.99
CA GLN A 80 9.87 19.02 33.23
C GLN A 80 10.32 17.57 33.21
N GLY A 81 11.45 17.27 32.60
CA GLY A 81 12.02 15.93 32.58
C GLY A 81 12.74 15.54 31.29
N ASP A 82 12.97 14.24 31.15
CA ASP A 82 13.58 13.59 30.01
C ASP A 82 12.53 12.74 29.32
N VAL A 83 12.11 13.13 28.13
CA VAL A 83 11.11 12.45 27.32
C VAL A 83 11.78 11.88 26.07
N GLN A 84 11.66 10.57 25.90
CA GLN A 84 12.08 9.86 24.69
C GLN A 84 10.86 9.46 23.89
N GLU A 85 10.85 9.85 22.62
CA GLU A 85 9.80 9.48 21.69
C GLU A 85 10.02 8.04 21.19
N GLY A 86 8.91 7.35 20.92
CA GLY A 86 8.92 5.99 20.43
C GLY A 86 8.86 5.88 18.91
N THR A 87 8.09 4.90 18.44
CA THR A 87 7.87 4.69 17.01
C THR A 87 6.79 5.64 16.49
N LYS A 88 7.06 6.30 15.37
CA LYS A 88 6.09 7.11 14.62
C LYS A 88 5.63 6.38 13.36
N THR A 89 4.40 6.63 12.97
CA THR A 89 3.90 6.15 11.67
C THR A 89 4.24 7.18 10.60
N VAL A 90 4.92 6.74 9.59
CA VAL A 90 5.17 7.49 8.35
C VAL A 90 4.14 7.05 7.34
N THR A 91 3.43 7.99 6.74
CA THR A 91 2.44 7.73 5.71
C THR A 91 2.93 8.32 4.39
N MET A 92 2.95 7.52 3.34
CA MET A 92 3.17 7.96 1.97
C MET A 92 1.85 7.92 1.21
N GLN A 93 1.55 8.98 0.44
CA GLN A 93 0.33 9.10 -0.35
C GLN A 93 0.65 9.55 -1.78
N ILE A 94 0.04 8.85 -2.75
CA ILE A 94 0.03 9.23 -4.17
C ILE A 94 -1.39 8.99 -4.69
N GLY A 95 -2.12 10.06 -5.04
CA GLY A 95 -3.53 9.92 -5.40
C GLY A 95 -4.34 9.28 -4.27
N SER A 96 -5.03 8.19 -4.57
CA SER A 96 -5.78 7.39 -3.57
C SER A 96 -4.93 6.34 -2.87
N PHE A 97 -3.73 6.07 -3.37
CA PHE A 97 -2.83 5.06 -2.80
C PHE A 97 -2.16 5.58 -1.55
N THR A 98 -2.17 4.76 -0.49
CA THR A 98 -1.55 5.07 0.79
C THR A 98 -0.73 3.88 1.28
N GLU A 99 0.50 4.13 1.71
CA GLU A 99 1.42 3.15 2.27
C GLU A 99 1.90 3.63 3.64
N PHE A 100 2.27 2.69 4.52
CA PHE A 100 2.69 3.00 5.88
C PHE A 100 4.02 2.33 6.22
N PHE A 101 4.84 3.06 6.96
CA PHE A 101 6.09 2.58 7.52
C PHE A 101 6.20 2.98 9.00
N ALA A 102 6.64 2.07 9.85
CA ALA A 102 6.87 2.33 11.26
C ALA A 102 8.34 2.75 11.48
N TRP A 103 8.56 4.02 11.77
CA TRP A 103 9.88 4.58 12.01
C TRP A 103 10.21 4.64 13.50
N ASN A 104 11.28 3.94 13.93
CA ASN A 104 11.85 4.14 15.25
C ASN A 104 12.69 5.42 15.26
N VAL A 105 12.14 6.47 15.84
CA VAL A 105 12.75 7.81 15.84
C VAL A 105 14.02 7.94 16.68
N GLN A 106 14.41 6.91 17.43
CA GLN A 106 15.68 6.92 18.15
C GLN A 106 16.90 6.81 17.20
N GLN A 107 16.66 6.57 15.92
CA GLN A 107 17.70 6.43 14.90
C GLN A 107 17.29 7.17 13.62
N SER A 108 18.21 7.96 13.07
CA SER A 108 18.09 8.42 11.68
C SER A 108 18.27 7.23 10.74
N THR A 109 17.42 7.14 9.72
CA THR A 109 17.40 6.01 8.78
C THR A 109 16.93 6.45 7.41
N SER A 110 16.93 5.53 6.46
CA SER A 110 16.34 5.70 5.14
C SER A 110 15.25 4.65 4.89
N HIS A 111 14.27 4.99 4.05
CA HIS A 111 13.21 4.08 3.64
C HIS A 111 12.82 4.32 2.18
N THR A 112 12.63 3.25 1.42
CA THR A 112 12.16 3.32 0.04
C THR A 112 10.73 2.78 -0.02
N PHE A 113 9.79 3.61 -0.51
CA PHE A 113 8.44 3.19 -0.84
C PHE A 113 8.34 2.80 -2.31
N MET A 114 7.75 1.65 -2.57
CA MET A 114 7.36 1.25 -3.92
C MET A 114 5.88 1.59 -4.15
N ALA A 115 5.56 2.18 -5.30
CA ALA A 115 4.20 2.59 -5.65
C ALA A 115 3.96 2.38 -7.15
N SER A 116 4.17 1.16 -7.62
CA SER A 116 4.14 0.83 -9.05
C SER A 116 2.76 1.01 -9.66
N THR A 117 2.69 1.72 -10.78
CA THR A 117 1.42 2.03 -11.44
C THR A 117 0.99 0.93 -12.40
N VAL A 118 -0.26 0.48 -12.29
CA VAL A 118 -0.98 -0.24 -13.33
C VAL A 118 -1.72 0.77 -14.20
N PRO A 119 -1.56 0.75 -15.53
CA PRO A 119 -2.28 1.67 -16.39
C PRO A 119 -3.80 1.45 -16.28
N SER A 120 -4.58 2.51 -16.10
CA SER A 120 -6.03 2.48 -16.22
C SER A 120 -6.47 2.53 -17.70
N GLY A 121 -7.73 2.19 -17.96
CA GLY A 121 -8.28 2.09 -19.32
C GLY A 121 -8.13 0.69 -19.91
N THR A 122 -7.99 0.58 -21.24
CA THR A 122 -7.98 -0.72 -21.91
C THR A 122 -6.57 -1.19 -22.21
N ILE A 123 -6.20 -2.36 -21.68
CA ILE A 123 -4.98 -3.06 -22.09
C ILE A 123 -5.29 -3.99 -23.28
N SER A 124 -4.51 -3.87 -24.34
CA SER A 124 -4.61 -4.67 -25.57
C SER A 124 -3.37 -5.54 -25.83
N SER A 125 -2.43 -5.55 -24.90
CA SER A 125 -1.24 -6.40 -24.86
C SER A 125 -1.13 -7.09 -23.52
N TRP A 126 -0.36 -8.14 -23.45
CA TRP A 126 -0.13 -8.86 -22.18
C TRP A 126 0.48 -7.95 -21.13
N LEU A 127 -0.10 -7.98 -19.95
CA LEU A 127 0.39 -7.26 -18.78
C LEU A 127 0.75 -8.27 -17.68
N ILE A 128 1.97 -8.21 -17.19
CA ILE A 128 2.45 -9.05 -16.10
C ILE A 128 2.85 -8.13 -14.94
N LEU A 129 2.29 -8.39 -13.76
CA LEU A 129 2.71 -7.77 -12.52
C LEU A 129 3.65 -8.71 -11.78
N GLU A 130 4.86 -8.23 -11.51
CA GLU A 130 5.94 -9.00 -10.89
C GLU A 130 6.13 -8.59 -9.42
N GLU A 131 6.45 -9.54 -8.54
CA GLU A 131 6.70 -9.28 -7.13
C GLU A 131 7.74 -8.18 -6.89
N THR A 132 8.79 -8.13 -7.72
CA THR A 132 9.88 -7.15 -7.61
C THR A 132 9.41 -5.70 -7.56
N TRP A 133 8.26 -5.38 -8.18
CA TRP A 133 7.71 -4.03 -8.24
C TRP A 133 6.45 -3.85 -7.39
N SER A 134 6.13 -4.83 -6.54
CA SER A 134 5.02 -4.75 -5.59
C SER A 134 5.34 -3.72 -4.46
N PRO A 135 4.33 -3.01 -3.93
CA PRO A 135 2.92 -3.04 -4.28
C PRO A 135 2.59 -2.25 -5.56
N TYR A 136 1.55 -2.70 -6.25
CA TYR A 136 0.98 -2.01 -7.41
C TYR A 136 -0.28 -1.22 -7.02
N ARG A 137 -0.52 -0.12 -7.74
CA ARG A 137 -1.73 0.70 -7.61
C ARG A 137 -2.46 0.83 -8.94
N LEU A 138 -3.77 0.67 -8.91
CA LEU A 138 -4.68 0.92 -10.03
C LEU A 138 -5.64 2.05 -9.62
N GLU A 139 -5.50 3.23 -10.26
CA GLU A 139 -6.21 4.44 -9.86
C GLU A 139 -7.59 4.60 -10.53
N GLY A 140 -7.92 3.81 -11.51
CA GLY A 140 -9.20 3.86 -12.23
C GLY A 140 -9.54 2.53 -12.85
N ASP A 141 -10.63 2.49 -13.61
CA ASP A 141 -11.09 1.27 -14.27
C ASP A 141 -10.06 0.70 -15.23
N LEU A 142 -9.98 -0.63 -15.28
CA LEU A 142 -9.12 -1.37 -16.18
C LEU A 142 -9.96 -2.37 -16.98
N THR A 143 -9.82 -2.37 -18.31
CA THR A 143 -10.39 -3.40 -19.17
C THR A 143 -9.29 -4.29 -19.73
N VAL A 144 -9.35 -5.58 -19.43
CA VAL A 144 -8.52 -6.61 -20.07
C VAL A 144 -9.22 -7.01 -21.35
N ALA A 145 -8.78 -6.47 -22.50
CA ALA A 145 -9.44 -6.68 -23.79
C ALA A 145 -9.47 -8.16 -24.21
N SER A 146 -10.41 -8.52 -25.10
CA SER A 146 -10.49 -9.85 -25.70
C SER A 146 -9.15 -10.25 -26.32
N ASN A 147 -8.76 -11.53 -26.18
CA ASN A 147 -7.47 -12.09 -26.61
C ASN A 147 -6.24 -11.50 -25.93
N THR A 148 -6.43 -10.79 -24.83
CA THR A 148 -5.37 -10.23 -23.99
C THR A 148 -5.35 -10.93 -22.64
N ARG A 149 -4.21 -10.86 -21.97
CA ARG A 149 -4.01 -11.45 -20.65
C ARG A 149 -3.43 -10.43 -19.68
N MET A 150 -3.96 -10.43 -18.47
CA MET A 150 -3.32 -9.84 -17.31
C MET A 150 -2.94 -10.94 -16.34
N THR A 151 -1.67 -10.96 -15.92
CA THR A 151 -1.17 -11.94 -14.94
C THR A 151 -0.66 -11.19 -13.71
N VAL A 152 -1.12 -11.59 -12.55
CA VAL A 152 -0.66 -11.13 -11.24
C VAL A 152 0.13 -12.27 -10.62
N ASN A 153 1.45 -12.16 -10.59
CA ASN A 153 2.33 -13.21 -10.11
C ASN A 153 2.22 -13.40 -8.58
N ASP A 154 2.78 -14.50 -8.09
CA ASP A 154 2.90 -14.78 -6.66
C ASP A 154 3.61 -13.63 -5.93
N GLY A 155 3.21 -13.36 -4.68
CA GLY A 155 3.77 -12.31 -3.84
C GLY A 155 3.35 -10.88 -4.20
N VAL A 156 2.64 -10.68 -5.30
CA VAL A 156 2.17 -9.35 -5.71
C VAL A 156 1.03 -8.88 -4.81
N GLU A 157 1.13 -7.62 -4.38
CA GLU A 157 0.04 -6.86 -3.81
C GLU A 157 -0.48 -5.86 -4.85
N LEU A 158 -1.76 -5.95 -5.22
CA LEU A 158 -2.45 -5.03 -6.12
C LEU A 158 -3.53 -4.28 -5.33
N ARG A 159 -3.36 -2.97 -5.21
CA ARG A 159 -4.30 -2.08 -4.53
C ARG A 159 -5.07 -1.25 -5.55
N ILE A 160 -6.39 -1.30 -5.46
CA ILE A 160 -7.30 -0.73 -6.44
C ILE A 160 -8.07 0.43 -5.81
N ALA A 161 -8.16 1.54 -6.53
CA ALA A 161 -8.89 2.73 -6.08
C ALA A 161 -10.37 2.43 -5.82
N SER A 162 -10.97 3.24 -4.94
CA SER A 162 -12.39 3.10 -4.58
C SER A 162 -13.29 3.16 -5.83
N ASN A 163 -14.22 2.21 -5.93
CA ASN A 163 -15.17 1.99 -7.02
C ASN A 163 -14.56 1.61 -8.39
N ALA A 164 -13.24 1.59 -8.54
CA ALA A 164 -12.62 1.14 -9.78
C ALA A 164 -12.88 -0.37 -10.00
N ILE A 165 -13.12 -0.76 -11.24
CA ILE A 165 -13.39 -2.14 -11.65
C ILE A 165 -12.27 -2.68 -12.53
N ILE A 166 -12.12 -4.00 -12.53
CA ILE A 166 -11.36 -4.71 -13.56
C ILE A 166 -12.36 -5.48 -14.42
N ASP A 167 -12.65 -4.95 -15.60
CA ASP A 167 -13.52 -5.60 -16.61
C ASP A 167 -12.71 -6.62 -17.41
N VAL A 168 -13.07 -7.89 -17.28
CA VAL A 168 -12.35 -9.01 -17.89
C VAL A 168 -13.07 -9.50 -19.13
N GLN A 169 -12.65 -9.02 -20.28
CA GLN A 169 -13.08 -9.48 -21.60
C GLN A 169 -12.13 -10.52 -22.19
N GLY A 170 -10.91 -10.61 -21.68
CA GLY A 170 -9.86 -11.57 -21.99
C GLY A 170 -9.60 -12.53 -20.84
N ILE A 171 -8.34 -12.67 -20.46
CA ILE A 171 -7.90 -13.58 -19.40
C ILE A 171 -7.28 -12.78 -18.26
N PHE A 172 -7.77 -13.01 -17.04
CA PHE A 172 -7.18 -12.53 -15.81
C PHE A 172 -6.69 -13.72 -14.99
N GLU A 173 -5.42 -13.74 -14.67
CA GLU A 173 -4.81 -14.80 -13.86
C GLU A 173 -4.14 -14.21 -12.65
N ALA A 174 -4.36 -14.76 -11.48
CA ALA A 174 -3.66 -14.38 -10.26
C ALA A 174 -3.18 -15.63 -9.51
N GLY A 175 -1.90 -15.60 -9.14
CA GLY A 175 -1.27 -16.58 -8.27
C GLY A 175 -1.54 -16.31 -6.80
N THR A 176 -0.62 -16.68 -5.92
CA THR A 176 -0.66 -16.38 -4.49
C THR A 176 -0.39 -14.87 -4.27
N ALA A 177 -1.39 -14.05 -4.55
CA ALA A 177 -1.33 -12.60 -4.56
C ALA A 177 -2.41 -12.00 -3.65
N THR A 178 -2.26 -10.75 -3.26
CA THR A 178 -3.28 -9.98 -2.54
C THR A 178 -3.85 -8.90 -3.45
N ILE A 179 -5.16 -8.89 -3.63
CA ILE A 179 -5.87 -7.88 -4.41
C ILE A 179 -6.91 -7.22 -3.49
N SER A 180 -6.75 -5.94 -3.24
CA SER A 180 -7.57 -5.20 -2.26
C SER A 180 -7.79 -3.74 -2.65
N SER A 181 -8.47 -3.00 -1.80
CA SER A 181 -8.64 -1.56 -1.97
C SER A 181 -7.43 -0.75 -1.51
N THR A 182 -7.24 0.47 -2.05
CA THR A 182 -6.14 1.37 -1.69
C THR A 182 -6.24 2.00 -0.31
N GLY A 183 -7.38 1.98 0.37
CA GLY A 183 -7.59 2.69 1.63
C GLY A 183 -8.43 1.94 2.63
N PHE A 184 -8.22 2.23 3.91
CA PHE A 184 -9.00 1.64 4.99
C PHE A 184 -10.49 1.98 4.85
N GLY A 185 -11.33 0.94 4.78
CA GLY A 185 -12.77 1.09 4.59
C GLY A 185 -13.19 1.48 3.17
N ALA A 186 -12.25 1.72 2.25
CA ALA A 186 -12.54 1.90 0.83
C ALA A 186 -12.91 0.54 0.20
N ARG A 187 -13.61 0.58 -0.92
CA ARG A 187 -14.03 -0.61 -1.65
C ARG A 187 -13.87 -0.39 -3.12
N TRP A 188 -13.24 -1.33 -3.79
CA TRP A 188 -13.18 -1.35 -5.23
C TRP A 188 -14.39 -2.09 -5.82
N GLY A 189 -14.66 -1.92 -7.12
CA GLY A 189 -15.85 -2.44 -7.78
C GLY A 189 -15.80 -3.92 -8.15
N GLY A 190 -14.66 -4.60 -7.92
CA GLY A 190 -14.49 -6.03 -8.17
C GLY A 190 -14.04 -6.38 -9.58
N LEU A 191 -13.88 -7.70 -9.80
CA LEU A 191 -13.69 -8.29 -11.12
C LEU A 191 -15.04 -8.45 -11.79
N MET A 192 -15.20 -7.91 -13.00
CA MET A 192 -16.43 -8.01 -13.78
C MET A 192 -16.20 -8.83 -15.05
N LEU A 193 -17.04 -9.85 -15.28
CA LEU A 193 -17.08 -10.63 -16.52
C LEU A 193 -18.41 -10.28 -17.22
N ASP A 194 -18.32 -9.43 -18.25
CA ASP A 194 -19.48 -8.81 -18.93
C ASP A 194 -19.82 -9.48 -20.29
N GLY A 195 -19.73 -10.79 -20.35
CA GLY A 195 -20.44 -11.50 -21.41
C GLY A 195 -19.70 -11.78 -22.70
N ILE A 196 -18.40 -11.61 -22.75
CA ILE A 196 -17.61 -11.99 -23.93
C ILE A 196 -17.27 -13.46 -23.86
N VAL A 197 -17.50 -14.20 -24.94
CA VAL A 197 -17.12 -15.60 -25.04
C VAL A 197 -15.60 -15.74 -24.97
N GLY A 198 -15.12 -16.54 -24.01
CA GLY A 198 -13.68 -16.78 -23.77
C GLY A 198 -13.07 -15.87 -22.71
N SER A 199 -13.86 -15.00 -22.07
CA SER A 199 -13.38 -14.31 -20.87
C SER A 199 -13.21 -15.31 -19.73
N ARG A 200 -12.08 -15.18 -19.00
CA ARG A 200 -11.73 -16.11 -17.94
C ARG A 200 -11.02 -15.41 -16.80
N VAL A 201 -11.37 -15.83 -15.58
CA VAL A 201 -10.67 -15.46 -14.35
C VAL A 201 -10.16 -16.73 -13.67
N ASP A 202 -8.85 -16.82 -13.47
CA ASP A 202 -8.22 -17.92 -12.76
C ASP A 202 -7.50 -17.37 -11.52
N LEU A 203 -7.90 -17.84 -10.34
CA LEU A 203 -7.35 -17.47 -9.06
C LEU A 203 -6.73 -18.68 -8.39
N SER A 204 -5.44 -18.62 -8.03
CA SER A 204 -4.73 -19.72 -7.39
C SER A 204 -4.07 -19.26 -6.09
N GLY A 205 -4.67 -19.57 -4.95
CA GLY A 205 -4.20 -19.09 -3.65
C GLY A 205 -4.36 -17.58 -3.42
N THR A 206 -5.08 -16.90 -4.27
CA THR A 206 -5.26 -15.43 -4.26
C THR A 206 -6.14 -14.99 -3.11
N LEU A 207 -5.72 -13.96 -2.36
CA LEU A 207 -6.61 -13.23 -1.46
C LEU A 207 -7.28 -12.08 -2.22
N LEU A 208 -8.60 -12.17 -2.38
CA LEU A 208 -9.44 -11.11 -2.95
C LEU A 208 -10.23 -10.45 -1.82
N ALA A 209 -10.00 -9.15 -1.57
CA ALA A 209 -10.57 -8.46 -0.43
C ALA A 209 -11.13 -7.08 -0.78
N GLU A 210 -12.07 -6.60 0.04
CA GLU A 210 -12.57 -5.22 0.02
C GLU A 210 -13.24 -4.79 -1.30
N GLY A 211 -13.78 -5.71 -2.06
CA GLY A 211 -14.62 -5.45 -3.24
C GLY A 211 -16.10 -5.34 -2.89
N SER A 212 -16.88 -4.77 -3.82
CA SER A 212 -18.34 -4.63 -3.66
C SER A 212 -19.06 -4.75 -5.01
N PRO A 213 -19.39 -5.98 -5.44
CA PRO A 213 -18.90 -7.30 -4.97
C PRO A 213 -17.45 -7.60 -5.38
N LEU A 214 -16.86 -8.71 -4.93
CA LEU A 214 -15.51 -9.11 -5.35
C LEU A 214 -15.47 -9.63 -6.78
N ILE A 215 -16.50 -10.40 -7.18
CA ILE A 215 -16.67 -10.91 -8.55
C ILE A 215 -18.11 -10.72 -9.00
N THR A 216 -18.29 -10.18 -10.18
CA THR A 216 -19.58 -10.06 -10.87
C THR A 216 -19.54 -10.83 -12.18
N MET A 217 -20.47 -11.76 -12.37
CA MET A 217 -20.66 -12.50 -13.60
C MET A 217 -21.99 -12.07 -14.24
N ALA A 218 -21.93 -11.18 -15.23
CA ALA A 218 -23.11 -10.61 -15.89
C ALA A 218 -23.38 -11.19 -17.28
N GLY A 219 -22.47 -12.02 -17.80
CA GLY A 219 -22.57 -12.56 -19.13
C GLY A 219 -21.92 -13.94 -19.24
N ARG A 220 -21.23 -14.22 -20.36
CA ARG A 220 -20.50 -15.46 -20.58
C ARG A 220 -19.08 -15.30 -20.06
N GLY A 221 -18.57 -16.33 -19.42
CA GLY A 221 -17.20 -16.37 -18.93
C GLY A 221 -17.03 -17.44 -17.87
N ASP A 222 -15.80 -17.79 -17.60
CA ASP A 222 -15.46 -18.83 -16.63
C ASP A 222 -14.65 -18.22 -15.47
N VAL A 223 -14.95 -18.65 -14.25
CA VAL A 223 -14.15 -18.33 -13.06
C VAL A 223 -13.70 -19.62 -12.42
N THR A 224 -12.40 -19.77 -12.27
CA THR A 224 -11.77 -20.84 -11.50
C THR A 224 -11.09 -20.24 -10.28
N ALA A 225 -11.38 -20.74 -9.09
CA ALA A 225 -10.77 -20.29 -7.86
C ALA A 225 -10.30 -21.49 -7.04
N GLN A 226 -9.01 -21.76 -7.10
CA GLN A 226 -8.38 -22.86 -6.37
C GLN A 226 -7.61 -22.32 -5.17
N GLY A 227 -8.02 -22.69 -3.95
CA GLY A 227 -7.38 -22.19 -2.73
C GLY A 227 -7.50 -20.64 -2.53
N ALA A 228 -8.34 -20.00 -3.34
CA ALA A 228 -8.54 -18.56 -3.23
C ALA A 228 -9.34 -18.21 -1.97
N GLN A 229 -9.03 -17.05 -1.38
CA GLN A 229 -9.71 -16.52 -0.22
C GLN A 229 -10.47 -15.23 -0.59
N PHE A 230 -11.73 -15.15 -0.18
CA PHE A 230 -12.59 -13.99 -0.40
C PHE A 230 -12.92 -13.35 0.93
N ALA A 231 -12.53 -12.10 1.12
CA ALA A 231 -12.63 -11.43 2.42
C ALA A 231 -13.18 -10.00 2.31
N ARG A 232 -13.89 -9.58 3.38
CA ARG A 232 -14.30 -8.20 3.61
C ARG A 232 -15.09 -7.55 2.48
N SER A 233 -16.09 -8.23 1.92
CA SER A 233 -17.05 -7.49 1.10
C SER A 233 -17.92 -6.54 1.97
N ALA A 234 -18.56 -5.57 1.35
CA ALA A 234 -19.37 -4.59 2.05
C ALA A 234 -20.64 -5.21 2.63
N GLY A 235 -20.78 -5.18 3.95
CA GLY A 235 -22.04 -5.36 4.65
C GLY A 235 -22.93 -6.50 4.12
N ALA A 236 -24.03 -6.16 3.45
CA ALA A 236 -24.96 -7.10 2.86
C ALA A 236 -24.65 -7.48 1.39
N ASP A 237 -23.59 -6.94 0.79
CA ASP A 237 -23.25 -7.25 -0.59
C ASP A 237 -22.68 -8.67 -0.69
N PRO A 238 -23.11 -9.44 -1.72
CA PRO A 238 -22.58 -10.77 -1.95
C PRO A 238 -21.10 -10.70 -2.32
N LEU A 239 -20.32 -11.70 -1.89
CA LEU A 239 -18.91 -11.83 -2.33
C LEU A 239 -18.84 -12.06 -3.85
N ILE A 240 -19.75 -12.88 -4.36
CA ILE A 240 -19.86 -13.21 -5.78
C ILE A 240 -21.31 -12.97 -6.23
N SER A 241 -21.49 -12.16 -7.27
CA SER A 241 -22.78 -11.89 -7.90
C SER A 241 -22.86 -12.58 -9.25
N ILE A 242 -23.86 -13.45 -9.45
CA ILE A 242 -24.13 -14.11 -10.72
C ILE A 242 -25.51 -13.69 -11.17
N TYR A 243 -25.60 -12.99 -12.31
CA TYR A 243 -26.88 -12.56 -12.87
C TYR A 243 -27.53 -13.70 -13.66
N ALA A 244 -28.86 -13.71 -13.70
CA ALA A 244 -29.64 -14.78 -14.34
C ALA A 244 -29.40 -14.93 -15.86
N SER A 245 -28.86 -13.92 -16.52
CA SER A 245 -28.44 -13.96 -17.92
C SER A 245 -27.07 -14.60 -18.13
N ALA A 246 -26.33 -14.88 -17.07
CA ALA A 246 -25.00 -15.45 -17.17
C ALA A 246 -25.06 -16.90 -17.68
N GLN A 247 -24.34 -17.16 -18.78
CA GLN A 247 -24.00 -18.51 -19.25
C GLN A 247 -22.55 -18.75 -18.89
N SER A 248 -22.26 -18.95 -17.62
CA SER A 248 -20.92 -18.97 -17.05
C SER A 248 -20.74 -20.14 -16.11
N CYS A 249 -19.52 -20.59 -15.96
CA CYS A 249 -19.15 -21.63 -15.03
C CYS A 249 -18.31 -21.04 -13.89
N LEU A 250 -18.69 -21.35 -12.66
CA LEU A 250 -17.91 -21.06 -11.46
C LEU A 250 -17.42 -22.39 -10.89
N LEU A 251 -16.11 -22.62 -10.88
CA LEU A 251 -15.47 -23.72 -10.20
C LEU A 251 -14.66 -23.17 -9.02
N TYR A 252 -15.14 -23.41 -7.81
CA TYR A 252 -14.43 -23.10 -6.57
C TYR A 252 -13.98 -24.38 -5.90
N THR A 253 -12.70 -24.51 -5.61
CA THR A 253 -12.13 -25.59 -4.82
C THR A 253 -11.40 -24.99 -3.62
N SER A 254 -11.91 -25.25 -2.42
CA SER A 254 -11.16 -25.03 -1.19
C SER A 254 -10.47 -26.34 -0.83
N ASP A 255 -9.18 -26.31 -0.54
CA ASP A 255 -8.56 -27.38 0.22
C ASP A 255 -9.15 -27.29 1.64
N ALA A 256 -10.20 -28.08 1.91
CA ALA A 256 -10.59 -28.33 3.28
C ALA A 256 -9.39 -29.04 3.93
N ALA A 257 -8.66 -28.34 4.79
CA ALA A 257 -7.78 -29.02 5.72
C ALA A 257 -8.70 -29.90 6.58
N ASP A 258 -8.64 -31.20 6.35
CA ASP A 258 -9.17 -32.19 7.27
C ASP A 258 -8.34 -32.11 8.56
N ASP A 259 -8.85 -31.43 9.58
CA ASP A 259 -8.43 -31.52 10.98
C ASP A 259 -9.27 -32.60 11.70
#